data_4c44ff1e0cafa3335270da180a2b3c1e
#
_entry.id   4c44ff1e0cafa3335270da180a2b3c1e
#
_cell.length_a   1.000
_cell.length_b   1.000
_cell.length_c   1.000
_cell.angle_alpha   90.00
_cell.angle_beta   90.00
_cell.angle_gamma   90.00
#
_symmetry.space_group_name_H-M   'P 1'
#
loop_
_entity.id
_entity.type
_entity.pdbx_description
1 polymer ?
#
loop_
_entity_poly.entity_id
_entity_poly.type
_entity_poly.pdbx_seq_one_letter_code
_entity_poly.pdbx_strand_id
1 'polypeptide(L)'
;MLLIKIFWAFLTFLPFFGAVLAANDCPLMWTDATHAGLGCLFFETSQNMTWEEAQVFCTTLHLGSYLVEVKNEKHQDYLEMKMYEIDEITESKRDWWIGLTDKDSEGHWLWFHSGKEATYTHWVEGEPKPGKLLTYAYMSRGMTHKGQWHVTTAENSKFPICQYTNWSS
;
A
#
# COMPACT_ATOMS: atom_id res chain seq x y z
N MET A 1 -44.23 -63.62 -14.39
CA MET A 1 -42.92 -63.37 -14.98
C MET A 1 -42.69 -61.82 -14.93
N LEU A 2 -42.00 -61.41 -13.87
CA LEU A 2 -41.90 -60.00 -13.50
C LEU A 2 -40.54 -59.45 -14.03
N LEU A 3 -40.58 -58.51 -14.98
CA LEU A 3 -39.39 -57.89 -15.55
C LEU A 3 -38.99 -56.70 -14.65
N ILE A 4 -37.88 -56.86 -13.95
CA ILE A 4 -37.25 -55.77 -13.16
C ILE A 4 -36.43 -54.93 -14.14
N LYS A 5 -36.89 -53.70 -14.40
CA LYS A 5 -36.10 -52.68 -15.11
C LYS A 5 -35.10 -52.03 -14.16
N ILE A 6 -33.84 -52.33 -14.35
CA ILE A 6 -32.72 -51.68 -13.63
C ILE A 6 -32.50 -50.32 -14.27
N PHE A 7 -32.84 -49.25 -13.57
CA PHE A 7 -32.46 -47.86 -13.92
C PHE A 7 -31.00 -47.63 -13.54
N TRP A 8 -30.15 -47.52 -14.54
CA TRP A 8 -28.80 -47.00 -14.36
C TRP A 8 -28.88 -45.48 -14.22
N ALA A 9 -28.71 -44.98 -13.01
CA ALA A 9 -28.52 -43.57 -12.78
C ALA A 9 -27.07 -43.19 -13.15
N PHE A 10 -26.88 -42.54 -14.28
CA PHE A 10 -25.62 -41.90 -14.60
C PHE A 10 -25.45 -40.68 -13.68
N LEU A 11 -24.67 -40.84 -12.62
CA LEU A 11 -24.13 -39.72 -11.87
C LEU A 11 -23.13 -39.02 -12.79
N THR A 12 -23.56 -37.93 -13.45
CA THR A 12 -22.66 -37.00 -14.13
C THR A 12 -21.86 -36.27 -13.05
N PHE A 13 -20.63 -36.71 -12.84
CA PHE A 13 -19.63 -35.91 -12.14
C PHE A 13 -19.39 -34.61 -12.95
N LEU A 14 -20.01 -33.52 -12.54
CA LEU A 14 -19.61 -32.21 -12.99
C LEU A 14 -18.21 -31.98 -12.40
N PRO A 15 -17.19 -31.72 -13.22
CA PRO A 15 -15.91 -31.32 -12.68
C PRO A 15 -16.12 -29.97 -11.99
N PHE A 16 -15.90 -29.93 -10.68
CA PHE A 16 -15.71 -28.68 -9.96
C PHE A 16 -14.49 -28.01 -10.62
N PHE A 17 -14.73 -27.13 -11.59
CA PHE A 17 -13.74 -26.15 -11.97
C PHE A 17 -13.57 -25.22 -10.75
N GLY A 18 -12.75 -25.64 -9.79
CA GLY A 18 -12.18 -24.75 -8.82
C GLY A 18 -11.40 -23.70 -9.63
N ALA A 19 -11.92 -22.49 -9.70
CA ALA A 19 -11.14 -21.38 -10.17
C ALA A 19 -9.87 -21.36 -9.32
N VAL A 20 -8.75 -21.78 -9.92
CA VAL A 20 -7.43 -21.54 -9.35
C VAL A 20 -7.29 -20.04 -9.41
N LEU A 21 -7.59 -19.36 -8.30
CA LEU A 21 -7.25 -17.95 -8.14
C LEU A 21 -5.74 -17.88 -8.38
N ALA A 22 -5.34 -17.14 -9.40
CA ALA A 22 -3.93 -16.93 -9.65
C ALA A 22 -3.31 -16.34 -8.38
N ALA A 23 -2.18 -16.89 -7.94
CA ALA A 23 -1.52 -16.55 -6.67
C ALA A 23 -1.09 -15.06 -6.54
N ASN A 24 -1.50 -14.22 -7.49
CA ASN A 24 -1.14 -12.81 -7.62
C ASN A 24 -2.35 -11.86 -7.59
N ASP A 25 -3.55 -12.33 -7.24
CA ASP A 25 -4.71 -11.45 -7.20
C ASP A 25 -4.68 -10.58 -5.94
N CYS A 26 -4.77 -9.28 -6.14
CA CYS A 26 -4.89 -8.35 -5.04
C CYS A 26 -6.22 -8.54 -4.30
N PRO A 27 -6.27 -8.29 -2.99
CA PRO A 27 -7.52 -8.28 -2.24
C PRO A 27 -8.54 -7.35 -2.89
N LEU A 28 -9.83 -7.64 -2.67
CA LEU A 28 -10.90 -6.81 -3.21
C LEU A 28 -10.71 -5.35 -2.79
N MET A 29 -10.92 -4.41 -3.72
CA MET A 29 -10.72 -2.95 -3.56
C MET A 29 -9.25 -2.49 -3.47
N TRP A 30 -8.28 -3.41 -3.59
CA TRP A 30 -6.88 -3.03 -3.70
C TRP A 30 -6.49 -2.82 -5.16
N THR A 31 -5.60 -1.90 -5.41
CA THR A 31 -5.05 -1.61 -6.73
C THR A 31 -3.87 -2.54 -7.02
N ASP A 32 -3.91 -3.25 -8.14
CA ASP A 32 -2.76 -4.04 -8.60
C ASP A 32 -1.65 -3.10 -9.11
N ALA A 33 -0.53 -3.13 -8.39
CA ALA A 33 0.70 -2.40 -8.70
C ALA A 33 1.90 -3.35 -8.87
N THR A 34 1.64 -4.63 -9.15
CA THR A 34 2.68 -5.67 -9.33
C THR A 34 3.63 -5.34 -10.46
N HIS A 35 3.12 -4.79 -11.56
CA HIS A 35 3.94 -4.34 -12.69
C HIS A 35 4.90 -3.20 -12.34
N ALA A 36 4.57 -2.39 -11.31
CA ALA A 36 5.47 -1.39 -10.76
C ALA A 36 6.45 -1.97 -9.73
N GLY A 37 6.21 -3.18 -9.24
CA GLY A 37 7.00 -3.83 -8.18
C GLY A 37 6.50 -3.51 -6.77
N LEU A 38 5.32 -2.91 -6.65
CA LEU A 38 4.71 -2.50 -5.37
C LEU A 38 3.72 -3.53 -4.82
N GLY A 39 3.38 -4.60 -5.59
CA GLY A 39 2.35 -5.55 -5.19
C GLY A 39 0.96 -4.93 -5.25
N CYS A 40 0.19 -5.06 -4.18
CA CYS A 40 -1.15 -4.50 -4.07
C CYS A 40 -1.14 -3.26 -3.19
N LEU A 41 -1.84 -2.22 -3.61
CA LEU A 41 -1.93 -0.95 -2.89
C LEU A 41 -3.39 -0.63 -2.51
N PHE A 42 -3.56 -0.11 -1.31
CA PHE A 42 -4.82 0.48 -0.87
C PHE A 42 -4.60 1.94 -0.50
N PHE A 43 -5.35 2.84 -1.13
CA PHE A 43 -5.33 4.27 -0.85
C PHE A 43 -6.54 4.62 0.01
N GLU A 44 -6.33 4.95 1.28
CA GLU A 44 -7.40 5.45 2.14
C GLU A 44 -7.77 6.87 1.73
N THR A 45 -9.01 7.12 1.37
CA THR A 45 -9.44 8.43 0.85
C THR A 45 -10.50 9.12 1.70
N SER A 46 -11.04 8.40 2.69
CA SER A 46 -12.14 8.90 3.52
C SER A 46 -11.68 9.46 4.87
N GLN A 47 -10.56 8.96 5.42
CA GLN A 47 -10.10 9.31 6.76
C GLN A 47 -8.60 9.52 6.80
N ASN A 48 -8.18 10.69 7.29
CA ASN A 48 -6.78 10.93 7.67
C ASN A 48 -6.56 10.48 9.13
N MET A 49 -5.33 10.16 9.45
CA MET A 49 -4.92 9.65 10.77
C MET A 49 -3.45 9.93 11.04
N THR A 50 -3.01 9.82 12.29
CA THR A 50 -1.60 9.90 12.65
C THR A 50 -0.80 8.76 12.00
N TRP A 51 0.53 8.89 11.97
CA TRP A 51 1.37 7.86 11.35
C TRP A 51 1.27 6.50 12.06
N GLU A 52 1.23 6.51 13.40
CA GLU A 52 1.06 5.30 14.20
C GLU A 52 -0.29 4.63 13.97
N GLU A 53 -1.37 5.42 13.92
CA GLU A 53 -2.70 4.92 13.58
C GLU A 53 -2.71 4.33 12.16
N ALA A 54 -2.00 4.95 11.20
CA ALA A 54 -1.87 4.48 9.84
C ALA A 54 -1.14 3.12 9.76
N GLN A 55 -0.11 2.91 10.56
CA GLN A 55 0.55 1.59 10.68
C GLN A 55 -0.43 0.52 11.16
N VAL A 56 -1.18 0.81 12.23
CA VAL A 56 -2.20 -0.11 12.75
C VAL A 56 -3.30 -0.33 11.71
N PHE A 57 -3.79 0.73 11.09
CA PHE A 57 -4.81 0.65 10.04
C PHE A 57 -4.37 -0.29 8.91
N CYS A 58 -3.19 -0.08 8.33
CA CYS A 58 -2.70 -0.93 7.25
C CYS A 58 -2.59 -2.41 7.68
N THR A 59 -2.03 -2.69 8.87
CA THR A 59 -1.87 -4.09 9.34
C THR A 59 -3.20 -4.77 9.65
N THR A 60 -4.25 -4.03 9.98
CA THR A 60 -5.59 -4.57 10.24
C THR A 60 -6.44 -4.72 8.98
N LEU A 61 -6.16 -3.94 7.95
CA LEU A 61 -6.92 -3.95 6.70
C LEU A 61 -6.75 -5.27 5.93
N HIS A 62 -5.53 -5.79 5.90
CA HIS A 62 -5.21 -7.11 5.36
C HIS A 62 -3.99 -7.69 6.10
N LEU A 63 -4.02 -9.00 6.39
CA LEU A 63 -2.91 -9.67 7.07
C LEU A 63 -1.60 -9.54 6.26
N GLY A 64 -0.57 -8.99 6.90
CA GLY A 64 0.74 -8.78 6.28
C GLY A 64 0.84 -7.51 5.44
N SER A 65 -0.18 -6.64 5.44
CA SER A 65 -0.05 -5.31 4.83
C SER A 65 0.56 -4.28 5.79
N TYR A 66 1.14 -3.22 5.22
CA TYR A 66 1.93 -2.20 5.92
C TYR A 66 1.90 -0.88 5.15
N LEU A 67 2.35 0.23 5.76
CA LEU A 67 2.53 1.49 5.03
C LEU A 67 3.57 1.35 3.91
N VAL A 68 3.27 1.90 2.75
CA VAL A 68 4.04 1.71 1.51
C VAL A 68 5.52 2.06 1.64
N GLU A 69 6.38 1.24 1.05
CA GLU A 69 7.82 1.45 0.95
C GLU A 69 8.21 1.84 -0.49
N VAL A 70 8.79 3.03 -0.65
CA VAL A 70 9.17 3.60 -1.96
C VAL A 70 10.67 3.40 -2.18
N LYS A 71 11.06 2.34 -2.85
CA LYS A 71 12.46 1.87 -2.93
C LYS A 71 13.22 2.33 -4.18
N ASN A 72 12.55 2.92 -5.14
CA ASN A 72 13.15 3.37 -6.40
C ASN A 72 12.22 4.35 -7.13
N GLU A 73 12.72 4.95 -8.20
CA GLU A 73 12.00 5.91 -9.03
C GLU A 73 10.71 5.34 -9.65
N LYS A 74 10.73 4.07 -10.08
CA LYS A 74 9.55 3.42 -10.65
C LYS A 74 8.39 3.31 -9.64
N HIS A 75 8.70 3.06 -8.36
CA HIS A 75 7.71 3.11 -7.27
C HIS A 75 7.17 4.53 -7.10
N GLN A 76 8.06 5.51 -7.09
CA GLN A 76 7.73 6.93 -6.95
C GLN A 76 6.79 7.39 -8.06
N ASP A 77 7.17 7.18 -9.31
CA ASP A 77 6.39 7.58 -10.49
C ASP A 77 4.99 6.97 -10.48
N TYR A 78 4.89 5.69 -10.11
CA TYR A 78 3.61 5.01 -10.04
C TYR A 78 2.69 5.62 -8.97
N LEU A 79 3.24 5.88 -7.78
CA LEU A 79 2.48 6.49 -6.69
C LEU A 79 2.04 7.92 -7.05
N GLU A 80 2.91 8.72 -7.64
CA GLU A 80 2.56 10.07 -8.12
C GLU A 80 1.40 10.05 -9.11
N MET A 81 1.47 9.14 -10.10
CA MET A 81 0.40 8.96 -11.07
C MET A 81 -0.93 8.60 -10.38
N LYS A 82 -0.91 7.65 -9.44
CA LYS A 82 -2.11 7.22 -8.70
C LYS A 82 -2.66 8.29 -7.78
N MET A 83 -1.81 9.00 -7.07
CA MET A 83 -2.21 10.14 -6.25
C MET A 83 -2.87 11.23 -7.10
N TYR A 84 -2.36 11.48 -8.31
CA TYR A 84 -2.98 12.42 -9.25
C TYR A 84 -4.38 11.95 -9.69
N GLU A 85 -4.52 10.70 -10.12
CA GLU A 85 -5.80 10.11 -10.52
C GLU A 85 -6.86 10.21 -9.40
N ILE A 86 -6.46 9.92 -8.15
CA ILE A 86 -7.36 10.00 -6.99
C ILE A 86 -7.80 11.45 -6.73
N ASP A 87 -6.87 12.39 -6.77
CA ASP A 87 -7.17 13.80 -6.54
C ASP A 87 -8.13 14.37 -7.60
N GLU A 88 -7.97 13.98 -8.87
CA GLU A 88 -8.87 14.39 -9.95
C GLU A 88 -10.29 13.83 -9.75
N ILE A 89 -10.41 12.56 -9.33
CA ILE A 89 -11.70 11.92 -9.08
C ILE A 89 -12.41 12.49 -7.85
N THR A 90 -11.63 12.80 -6.81
CA THR A 90 -12.18 13.22 -5.50
C THR A 90 -12.21 14.75 -5.32
N GLU A 91 -11.71 15.49 -6.30
CA GLU A 91 -11.58 16.97 -6.27
C GLU A 91 -10.86 17.47 -5.00
N SER A 92 -9.97 16.66 -4.44
CA SER A 92 -9.29 16.93 -3.18
C SER A 92 -7.84 16.52 -3.21
N LYS A 93 -6.94 17.45 -2.89
CA LYS A 93 -5.51 17.20 -2.77
C LYS A 93 -5.19 16.65 -1.39
N ARG A 94 -4.47 15.53 -1.37
CA ARG A 94 -4.11 14.83 -0.14
C ARG A 94 -2.61 14.69 0.02
N ASP A 95 -2.15 14.79 1.25
CA ASP A 95 -0.82 14.33 1.63
C ASP A 95 -0.93 12.89 2.13
N TRP A 96 0.07 12.07 1.82
CA TRP A 96 0.00 10.63 1.99
C TRP A 96 1.14 10.09 2.85
N TRP A 97 0.80 9.36 3.92
CA TRP A 97 1.79 8.64 4.71
C TRP A 97 2.50 7.57 3.90
N ILE A 98 3.82 7.51 4.05
CA ILE A 98 4.67 6.38 3.63
C ILE A 98 5.32 5.75 4.85
N GLY A 99 5.82 4.52 4.71
CA GLY A 99 6.36 3.74 5.83
C GLY A 99 7.77 4.15 6.28
N LEU A 100 8.21 5.37 6.02
CA LEU A 100 9.56 5.86 6.27
C LEU A 100 9.62 6.69 7.55
N THR A 101 10.58 6.38 8.44
CA THR A 101 10.74 7.04 9.74
C THR A 101 12.19 6.98 10.22
N ASP A 102 12.61 7.95 11.01
CA ASP A 102 13.87 7.94 11.77
C ASP A 102 13.64 8.01 13.29
N LYS A 103 12.43 7.65 13.74
CA LYS A 103 12.00 7.76 15.14
C LYS A 103 12.94 7.09 16.16
N ASP A 104 13.63 6.04 15.77
CA ASP A 104 14.52 5.27 16.65
C ASP A 104 15.95 5.82 16.66
N SER A 105 16.35 6.54 15.59
CA SER A 105 17.68 7.15 15.46
C SER A 105 17.66 8.32 14.48
N GLU A 106 17.74 9.53 15.02
CA GLU A 106 17.74 10.79 14.25
C GLU A 106 18.67 10.74 13.03
N GLY A 107 18.12 11.05 11.87
CA GLY A 107 18.83 11.06 10.59
C GLY A 107 19.04 9.69 9.95
N HIS A 108 18.67 8.60 10.63
CA HIS A 108 18.72 7.25 10.08
C HIS A 108 17.32 6.82 9.62
N TRP A 109 17.00 7.12 8.37
CA TRP A 109 15.70 6.86 7.76
C TRP A 109 15.53 5.40 7.38
N LEU A 110 14.62 4.70 8.06
CA LEU A 110 14.32 3.29 7.85
C LEU A 110 12.89 3.09 7.38
N TRP A 111 12.69 2.14 6.50
CA TRP A 111 11.37 1.59 6.18
C TRP A 111 10.90 0.77 7.37
N PHE A 112 9.84 1.21 8.04
CA PHE A 112 9.40 0.63 9.31
C PHE A 112 9.09 -0.87 9.22
N HIS A 113 8.41 -1.31 8.16
CA HIS A 113 8.04 -2.71 8.00
C HIS A 113 9.26 -3.61 7.74
N SER A 114 10.11 -3.27 6.79
CA SER A 114 11.27 -4.10 6.43
C SER A 114 12.49 -3.89 7.33
N GLY A 115 12.54 -2.82 8.13
CA GLY A 115 13.71 -2.43 8.92
C GLY A 115 14.93 -2.04 8.08
N LYS A 116 14.76 -1.84 6.76
CA LYS A 116 15.86 -1.52 5.85
C LYS A 116 16.04 -0.01 5.72
N GLU A 117 17.30 0.41 5.63
CA GLU A 117 17.64 1.80 5.34
C GLU A 117 17.13 2.24 3.96
N ALA A 118 16.65 3.48 3.88
CA ALA A 118 16.21 4.07 2.62
C ALA A 118 17.40 4.45 1.76
N THR A 119 17.65 3.69 0.70
CA THR A 119 18.71 3.95 -0.29
C THR A 119 18.25 4.84 -1.45
N TYR A 120 16.95 4.90 -1.67
CA TYR A 120 16.29 5.85 -2.57
C TYR A 120 15.50 6.85 -1.73
N THR A 121 15.59 8.12 -2.08
CA THR A 121 14.84 9.20 -1.44
C THR A 121 14.35 10.22 -2.48
N HIS A 122 13.25 10.89 -2.19
CA HIS A 122 12.66 11.90 -3.06
C HIS A 122 12.24 13.14 -2.26
N TRP A 123 13.16 13.58 -1.37
CA TRP A 123 12.93 14.73 -0.51
C TRP A 123 12.74 16.02 -1.28
N VAL A 124 11.86 16.89 -0.79
CA VAL A 124 11.84 18.29 -1.24
C VAL A 124 13.13 18.99 -0.84
N GLU A 125 13.51 20.01 -1.57
CA GLU A 125 14.73 20.79 -1.29
C GLU A 125 14.75 21.31 0.17
N GLY A 126 15.83 21.02 0.88
CA GLY A 126 16.01 21.37 2.30
C GLY A 126 15.42 20.38 3.30
N GLU A 127 14.88 19.22 2.84
CA GLU A 127 14.45 18.12 3.68
C GLU A 127 15.41 16.90 3.54
N PRO A 128 15.46 15.96 4.50
CA PRO A 128 14.80 16.06 5.81
C PRO A 128 15.47 17.11 6.71
N LYS A 129 14.67 17.92 7.40
CA LYS A 129 15.21 18.85 8.39
C LYS A 129 15.55 18.08 9.67
N PRO A 130 16.73 18.34 10.25
CA PRO A 130 17.05 17.73 11.53
C PRO A 130 16.11 18.26 12.62
N GLY A 131 15.65 17.37 13.49
CA GLY A 131 14.79 17.73 14.61
C GLY A 131 14.04 16.55 15.19
N LYS A 132 14.28 16.24 16.45
CA LYS A 132 13.76 15.07 17.18
C LYS A 132 12.25 14.86 17.15
N LEU A 133 11.48 15.84 16.71
CA LEU A 133 10.03 15.73 16.58
C LEU A 133 9.58 15.52 15.12
N LEU A 134 10.48 15.66 14.15
CA LEU A 134 10.20 15.53 12.73
C LEU A 134 10.63 14.13 12.26
N THR A 135 9.87 13.12 12.60
CA THR A 135 10.29 11.71 12.56
C THR A 135 9.52 10.86 11.55
N TYR A 136 8.51 11.42 10.89
CA TYR A 136 7.66 10.67 9.96
C TYR A 136 7.61 11.32 8.59
N ALA A 137 7.81 10.50 7.57
CA ALA A 137 7.79 10.97 6.19
C ALA A 137 6.43 10.80 5.52
N TYR A 138 6.10 11.76 4.66
CA TYR A 138 4.90 11.71 3.82
C TYR A 138 5.19 12.23 2.42
N MET A 139 4.41 11.78 1.44
CA MET A 139 4.40 12.31 0.09
C MET A 139 3.39 13.46 -0.01
N SER A 140 3.84 14.60 -0.51
CA SER A 140 2.99 15.79 -0.64
C SER A 140 2.32 15.88 -2.01
N ARG A 141 1.06 16.30 -2.01
CA ARG A 141 0.33 16.71 -3.22
C ARG A 141 0.17 18.23 -3.37
N GLY A 142 1.01 18.98 -2.69
CA GLY A 142 1.07 20.44 -2.86
C GLY A 142 1.22 20.87 -4.32
N MET A 143 0.87 22.11 -4.63
CA MET A 143 0.90 22.62 -6.02
C MET A 143 2.30 22.59 -6.64
N THR A 144 3.34 22.74 -5.84
CA THR A 144 4.75 22.85 -6.26
C THR A 144 5.59 21.61 -5.98
N HIS A 145 5.14 20.71 -5.09
CA HIS A 145 5.94 19.58 -4.56
C HIS A 145 5.25 18.25 -4.79
N LYS A 146 4.79 18.01 -6.02
CA LYS A 146 4.06 16.81 -6.40
C LYS A 146 4.86 15.54 -6.11
N GLY A 147 4.38 14.72 -5.18
CA GLY A 147 5.00 13.47 -4.83
C GLY A 147 6.29 13.57 -4.01
N GLN A 148 6.85 14.76 -3.82
CA GLN A 148 8.07 14.92 -3.02
C GLN A 148 7.80 14.63 -1.55
N TRP A 149 8.84 14.17 -0.87
CA TRP A 149 8.75 13.76 0.52
C TRP A 149 9.08 14.89 1.47
N HIS A 150 8.32 14.96 2.54
CA HIS A 150 8.49 15.89 3.64
C HIS A 150 8.52 15.14 4.95
N VAL A 151 9.08 15.78 5.99
CA VAL A 151 9.03 15.29 7.36
C VAL A 151 8.01 16.04 8.18
N THR A 152 7.43 15.39 9.19
CA THR A 152 6.47 16.00 10.09
C THR A 152 6.45 15.31 11.46
N THR A 153 5.68 15.87 12.39
CA THR A 153 5.54 15.38 13.75
C THR A 153 4.45 14.32 13.87
N ALA A 154 4.42 13.61 15.00
CA ALA A 154 3.46 12.58 15.32
C ALA A 154 1.99 13.06 15.34
N GLU A 155 1.75 14.32 15.72
CA GLU A 155 0.39 14.87 15.87
C GLU A 155 -0.29 15.18 14.53
N ASN A 156 0.46 15.22 13.47
CA ASN A 156 -0.11 15.48 12.14
C ASN A 156 -0.84 14.26 11.59
N SER A 157 -1.95 14.51 10.90
CA SER A 157 -2.74 13.46 10.26
C SER A 157 -2.66 13.57 8.74
N LYS A 158 -2.48 12.42 8.07
CA LYS A 158 -2.44 12.28 6.62
C LYS A 158 -3.19 11.02 6.21
N PHE A 159 -3.40 10.83 4.93
CA PHE A 159 -4.04 9.64 4.38
C PHE A 159 -3.01 8.53 4.19
N PRO A 160 -3.24 7.30 4.67
CA PRO A 160 -2.27 6.21 4.47
C PRO A 160 -2.35 5.62 3.06
N ILE A 161 -1.20 5.20 2.55
CA ILE A 161 -1.09 4.26 1.43
C ILE A 161 -0.62 2.93 2.02
N CYS A 162 -1.48 1.92 2.01
CA CYS A 162 -1.11 0.59 2.45
C CYS A 162 -0.58 -0.25 1.28
N GLN A 163 0.41 -1.08 1.57
CA GLN A 163 1.03 -2.01 0.63
C GLN A 163 0.89 -3.44 1.14
N TYR A 164 0.62 -4.36 0.23
CA TYR A 164 0.66 -5.80 0.48
C TYR A 164 1.47 -6.47 -0.63
N THR A 165 2.48 -7.22 -0.24
CA THR A 165 3.29 -8.01 -1.19
C THR A 165 3.17 -9.48 -0.83
N ASN A 166 2.55 -10.25 -1.72
CA ASN A 166 2.38 -11.71 -1.55
C ASN A 166 3.61 -12.47 -2.07
N TRP A 167 4.81 -11.91 -1.88
CA TRP A 167 6.02 -12.63 -2.25
C TRP A 167 6.40 -13.59 -1.12
N SER A 168 5.92 -14.82 -1.18
CA SER A 168 6.60 -15.93 -0.48
C SER A 168 7.98 -16.05 -1.13
N SER A 169 8.97 -15.43 -0.49
CA SER A 169 10.40 -15.62 -0.78
C SER A 169 10.83 -17.06 -0.55
#